data_8fae349c157da050cff68aa574968f72
#
_entry.id   8fae349c157da050cff68aa574968f72
#
_cell.length_a   1.000
_cell.length_b   1.000
_cell.length_c   1.000
_cell.angle_alpha   90.00
_cell.angle_beta   90.00
_cell.angle_gamma   90.00
#
_symmetry.space_group_name_H-M   'P 1'
#
loop_
_entity.id
_entity.type
_entity.pdbx_description
1 polymer ?
#
loop_
_entity_poly.entity_id
_entity_poly.type
_entity_poly.pdbx_seq_one_letter_code
_entity_poly.pdbx_strand_id
1 'polypeptide(L)'
;NNLEWASAIDADRDFAKAQLGRREREILHLYASGLPLKLAAQQLGIGYSTAREYLDRIRAKYVEVGRPAPTKVDLLRRAVEDGILPGLDPDGDEQA
;
A
#
# COMPACT_ATOMS: atom_id res chain seq x y z
N ASN A 1 13.49 -2.22 -29.11
CA ASN A 1 12.68 -1.28 -29.85
C ASN A 1 11.58 -0.70 -29.01
N ASN A 2 10.80 0.22 -29.55
CA ASN A 2 9.83 0.95 -28.78
C ASN A 2 8.74 0.06 -28.21
N LEU A 3 8.32 -0.94 -28.93
CA LEU A 3 7.27 -1.83 -28.46
C LEU A 3 7.74 -2.66 -27.29
N GLU A 4 8.94 -3.15 -27.36
CA GLU A 4 9.49 -3.92 -26.27
C GLU A 4 9.65 -3.07 -25.03
N TRP A 5 10.06 -1.84 -25.23
CA TRP A 5 10.26 -0.92 -24.12
C TRP A 5 8.93 -0.61 -23.44
N ALA A 6 7.88 -0.36 -24.20
CA ALA A 6 6.58 -0.08 -23.64
C ALA A 6 6.02 -1.29 -22.88
N SER A 7 6.21 -2.48 -23.43
CA SER A 7 5.78 -3.69 -22.76
C SER A 7 6.52 -3.89 -21.44
N ALA A 8 7.81 -3.59 -21.44
CA ALA A 8 8.61 -3.74 -20.23
C ALA A 8 8.12 -2.80 -19.13
N ILE A 9 7.73 -1.57 -19.49
CA ILE A 9 7.22 -0.63 -18.51
C ILE A 9 5.92 -1.13 -17.88
N ASP A 10 5.02 -1.65 -18.71
CA ASP A 10 3.78 -2.18 -18.17
C ASP A 10 4.01 -3.39 -17.30
N ALA A 11 4.91 -4.27 -17.72
CA ALA A 11 5.25 -5.44 -16.93
C ALA A 11 5.89 -5.02 -15.62
N ASP A 12 6.74 -4.00 -15.64
CA ASP A 12 7.39 -3.53 -14.43
C ASP A 12 6.38 -3.02 -13.43
N ARG A 13 5.34 -2.34 -13.88
CA ARG A 13 4.31 -1.88 -12.96
C ARG A 13 3.64 -3.04 -12.26
N ASP A 14 3.37 -4.12 -12.99
CA ASP A 14 2.75 -5.30 -12.40
C ASP A 14 3.69 -6.03 -11.46
N PHE A 15 4.96 -6.13 -11.85
CA PHE A 15 5.93 -6.85 -11.04
C PHE A 15 6.42 -6.05 -9.85
N ALA A 16 6.27 -4.75 -9.88
CA ALA A 16 6.78 -3.91 -8.81
C ALA A 16 5.89 -3.88 -7.58
N LYS A 17 4.82 -4.64 -7.56
CA LYS A 17 3.96 -4.70 -6.38
C LYS A 17 4.70 -5.34 -5.23
N ALA A 18 4.60 -4.73 -4.06
CA ALA A 18 5.16 -5.32 -2.86
C ALA A 18 4.35 -6.53 -2.45
N GLN A 19 5.03 -7.55 -1.95
CA GLN A 19 4.37 -8.77 -1.50
C GLN A 19 3.95 -8.62 -0.05
N LEU A 20 2.86 -7.92 0.18
CA LEU A 20 2.39 -7.64 1.53
C LEU A 20 1.54 -8.78 2.04
N GLY A 21 1.73 -9.11 3.32
CA GLY A 21 0.87 -10.07 3.98
C GLY A 21 -0.50 -9.46 4.28
N ARG A 22 -1.43 -10.31 4.71
CA ARG A 22 -2.80 -9.88 4.96
C ARG A 22 -2.88 -8.75 5.99
N ARG A 23 -2.20 -8.92 7.12
CA ARG A 23 -2.24 -7.91 8.17
C ARG A 23 -1.54 -6.63 7.74
N GLU A 24 -0.47 -6.76 6.98
CA GLU A 24 0.21 -5.59 6.45
C GLU A 24 -0.70 -4.78 5.55
N ARG A 25 -1.47 -5.46 4.71
CA ARG A 25 -2.40 -4.78 3.83
C ARG A 25 -3.52 -4.12 4.61
N GLU A 26 -4.01 -4.76 5.65
CA GLU A 26 -5.05 -4.19 6.47
C GLU A 26 -4.59 -2.92 7.17
N ILE A 27 -3.39 -2.96 7.78
CA ILE A 27 -2.90 -1.78 8.46
C ILE A 27 -2.58 -0.67 7.47
N LEU A 28 -2.04 -1.01 6.31
CA LEU A 28 -1.76 -0.02 5.29
C LEU A 28 -3.04 0.64 4.80
N HIS A 29 -4.07 -0.13 4.56
CA HIS A 29 -5.35 0.41 4.12
C HIS A 29 -5.89 1.44 5.12
N LEU A 30 -5.92 1.08 6.39
CA LEU A 30 -6.45 1.97 7.41
C LEU A 30 -5.60 3.22 7.58
N TYR A 31 -4.29 3.03 7.64
CA TYR A 31 -3.37 4.14 7.84
C TYR A 31 -3.39 5.11 6.66
N ALA A 32 -3.37 4.56 5.45
CA ALA A 32 -3.34 5.39 4.24
C ALA A 32 -4.67 6.07 4.00
N SER A 33 -5.77 5.51 4.50
CA SER A 33 -7.07 6.15 4.33
C SER A 33 -7.31 7.30 5.29
N GLY A 34 -6.33 7.60 6.15
CA GLY A 34 -6.37 8.80 6.97
C GLY A 34 -6.38 8.57 8.47
N LEU A 35 -6.47 7.32 8.93
CA LEU A 35 -6.49 7.05 10.34
C LEU A 35 -5.10 7.20 10.95
N PRO A 36 -4.99 7.83 12.13
CA PRO A 36 -3.76 7.75 12.88
C PRO A 36 -3.41 6.29 13.14
N LEU A 37 -2.12 5.99 13.18
CA LEU A 37 -1.69 4.61 13.37
C LEU A 37 -2.26 3.99 14.64
N LYS A 38 -2.38 4.79 15.70
CA LYS A 38 -2.94 4.30 16.95
C LYS A 38 -4.36 3.77 16.77
N LEU A 39 -5.18 4.49 16.02
CA LEU A 39 -6.56 4.07 15.78
C LEU A 39 -6.61 2.89 14.82
N ALA A 40 -5.75 2.88 13.84
CA ALA A 40 -5.68 1.73 12.92
C ALA A 40 -5.33 0.47 13.69
N ALA A 41 -4.38 0.57 14.62
CA ALA A 41 -4.01 -0.58 15.44
C ALA A 41 -5.18 -1.05 16.28
N GLN A 42 -5.93 -0.11 16.88
CA GLN A 42 -7.09 -0.46 17.69
C GLN A 42 -8.13 -1.21 16.87
N GLN A 43 -8.38 -0.76 15.66
CA GLN A 43 -9.37 -1.43 14.82
C GLN A 43 -8.97 -2.86 14.48
N LEU A 44 -7.68 -3.11 14.37
CA LEU A 44 -7.21 -4.46 14.08
C LEU A 44 -6.96 -5.28 15.34
N GLY A 45 -7.14 -4.69 16.50
CA GLY A 45 -6.92 -5.40 17.74
C GLY A 45 -5.47 -5.72 18.02
N ILE A 46 -4.55 -4.88 17.55
CA ILE A 46 -3.12 -5.08 17.80
C ILE A 46 -2.55 -3.87 18.53
N GLY A 47 -1.39 -4.07 19.13
CA GLY A 47 -0.72 -2.99 19.84
C GLY A 47 -0.10 -1.99 18.91
N TYR A 48 0.14 -0.79 19.40
CA TYR A 48 0.74 0.26 18.61
C TYR A 48 2.14 -0.13 18.12
N SER A 49 2.93 -0.76 18.99
CA SER A 49 4.28 -1.19 18.61
C SER A 49 4.23 -2.19 17.46
N THR A 50 3.28 -3.11 17.52
CA THR A 50 3.11 -4.10 16.46
C THR A 50 2.71 -3.41 15.16
N ALA A 51 1.82 -2.43 15.23
CA ALA A 51 1.42 -1.70 14.04
C ALA A 51 2.60 -0.96 13.42
N ARG A 52 3.45 -0.37 14.26
CA ARG A 52 4.65 0.30 13.76
C ARG A 52 5.59 -0.67 13.06
N GLU A 53 5.75 -1.86 13.61
CA GLU A 53 6.57 -2.89 12.97
C GLU A 53 6.01 -3.26 11.62
N TYR A 54 4.70 -3.36 11.52
CA TYR A 54 4.07 -3.65 10.23
C TYR A 54 4.38 -2.54 9.22
N LEU A 55 4.28 -1.28 9.63
CA LEU A 55 4.60 -0.18 8.73
C LEU A 55 6.07 -0.22 8.30
N ASP A 56 6.96 -0.54 9.23
CA ASP A 56 8.37 -0.63 8.88
C ASP A 56 8.61 -1.73 7.85
N ARG A 57 7.95 -2.86 8.01
CA ARG A 57 8.06 -3.95 7.04
C ARG A 57 7.48 -3.56 5.69
N ILE A 58 6.35 -2.87 5.70
CA ILE A 58 5.73 -2.41 4.46
C ILE A 58 6.68 -1.49 3.71
N ARG A 59 7.28 -0.53 4.43
CA ARG A 59 8.22 0.38 3.80
C ARG A 59 9.44 -0.35 3.25
N ALA A 60 9.95 -1.33 4.00
CA ALA A 60 11.08 -2.11 3.54
C ALA A 60 10.74 -2.89 2.28
N LYS A 61 9.55 -3.44 2.21
CA LYS A 61 9.12 -4.19 1.03
C LYS A 61 8.98 -3.28 -0.18
N TYR A 62 8.50 -2.06 0.01
CA TYR A 62 8.42 -1.11 -1.10
C TYR A 62 9.80 -0.68 -1.57
N VAL A 63 10.74 -0.52 -0.64
CA VAL A 63 12.11 -0.23 -1.04
C VAL A 63 12.67 -1.38 -1.89
N GLU A 64 12.40 -2.62 -1.50
CA GLU A 64 12.90 -3.77 -2.24
C GLU A 64 12.42 -3.80 -3.69
N VAL A 65 11.22 -3.33 -3.93
CA VAL A 65 10.68 -3.33 -5.30
C VAL A 65 10.95 -2.02 -6.03
N GLY A 66 11.80 -1.16 -5.46
CA GLY A 66 12.18 0.08 -6.11
C GLY A 66 11.13 1.17 -6.06
N ARG A 67 10.18 1.06 -5.14
CA ARG A 67 9.09 2.03 -5.00
C ARG A 67 9.03 2.53 -3.57
N PRO A 68 10.03 3.28 -3.12
CA PRO A 68 10.09 3.71 -1.72
C PRO A 68 8.89 4.55 -1.32
N ALA A 69 8.55 4.47 -0.04
CA ALA A 69 7.41 5.20 0.52
C ALA A 69 7.80 5.77 1.87
N PRO A 70 8.67 6.79 1.90
CA PRO A 70 9.16 7.32 3.17
C PRO A 70 8.13 8.12 3.96
N THR A 71 7.13 8.69 3.30
CA THR A 71 6.13 9.49 3.99
C THR A 71 4.76 8.82 3.93
N LYS A 72 3.83 9.33 4.76
CA LYS A 72 2.46 8.81 4.73
C LYS A 72 1.81 9.02 3.37
N VAL A 73 2.07 10.17 2.75
CA VAL A 73 1.53 10.46 1.42
C VAL A 73 2.06 9.46 0.40
N ASP A 74 3.34 9.12 0.50
CA ASP A 74 3.92 8.13 -0.39
C ASP A 74 3.27 6.76 -0.20
N LEU A 75 3.01 6.39 1.05
CA LEU A 75 2.33 5.12 1.31
C LEU A 75 0.92 5.13 0.74
N LEU A 76 0.21 6.25 0.85
CA LEU A 76 -1.10 6.38 0.25
C LEU A 76 -1.03 6.17 -1.25
N ARG A 77 -0.05 6.79 -1.89
CA ARG A 77 0.14 6.67 -3.32
C ARG A 77 0.39 5.21 -3.73
N ARG A 78 1.27 4.53 -2.98
CA ARG A 78 1.55 3.13 -3.27
C ARG A 78 0.32 2.25 -3.07
N ALA A 79 -0.45 2.53 -2.02
CA ALA A 79 -1.67 1.77 -1.76
C ALA A 79 -2.68 1.91 -2.90
N VAL A 80 -2.84 3.12 -3.41
CA VAL A 80 -3.74 3.35 -4.54
C VAL A 80 -3.23 2.62 -5.79
N GLU A 81 -1.94 2.73 -6.05
CA GLU A 81 -1.34 2.06 -7.22
C GLU A 81 -1.53 0.56 -7.17
N ASP A 82 -1.47 -0.01 -5.99
CA ASP A 82 -1.55 -1.47 -5.82
C ASP A 82 -2.98 -1.95 -5.57
N GLY A 83 -3.95 -1.06 -5.62
CA GLY A 83 -5.34 -1.45 -5.43
C GLY A 83 -5.72 -1.78 -4.00
N ILE A 84 -4.90 -1.38 -3.04
CA ILE A 84 -5.17 -1.64 -1.64
C ILE A 84 -6.15 -0.60 -1.08
N LEU A 85 -6.12 0.58 -1.64
CA LEU A 85 -6.96 1.68 -1.20
C LEU A 85 -7.91 2.07 -2.33
N PRO A 86 -9.17 1.65 -2.28
CA PRO A 86 -10.11 1.88 -3.38
C PRO A 86 -10.84 3.22 -3.33
N GLY A 87 -10.40 4.14 -2.51
CA GLY A 87 -11.16 5.36 -2.23
C GLY A 87 -11.51 6.23 -3.42
N LEU A 88 -10.79 6.12 -4.51
CA LEU A 88 -11.06 6.92 -5.69
C LEU A 88 -11.79 6.15 -6.78
N ASP A 89 -12.18 4.94 -6.47
CA ASP A 89 -12.84 4.05 -7.43
C ASP A 89 -14.34 4.30 -7.40
N PRO A 90 -14.93 4.82 -8.48
CA PRO A 90 -16.37 5.03 -8.50
C PRO A 90 -17.18 3.76 -8.31
N ASP A 91 -16.64 2.64 -8.76
CA ASP A 91 -17.32 1.36 -8.59
C ASP A 91 -17.47 1.00 -7.13
N GLY A 92 -16.47 1.32 -6.33
CA GLY A 92 -16.57 1.10 -4.91
C GLY A 92 -17.69 1.89 -4.28
N ASP A 93 -17.86 3.12 -4.71
CA ASP A 93 -18.92 3.97 -4.20
C ASP A 93 -20.30 3.44 -4.55
N GLU A 94 -20.42 2.91 -5.73
CA GLU A 94 -21.71 2.36 -6.15
C GLU A 94 -22.14 1.20 -5.31
N GLN A 95 -21.21 0.44 -4.84
CA GLN A 95 -21.52 -0.73 -4.04
C GLN A 95 -21.88 -0.37 -2.61
N ALA A 96 -21.53 0.80 -2.21
CA ALA A 96 -21.90 1.25 -0.90
C ALA A 96 -23.37 1.59 -0.88
#